data_8bab9a52128c97c90d050b47726c9084
#
_entry.id   8bab9a52128c97c90d050b47726c9084
#
_cell.length_a   1.000
_cell.length_b   1.000
_cell.length_c   1.000
_cell.angle_alpha   90.00
_cell.angle_beta   90.00
_cell.angle_gamma   90.00
#
_symmetry.space_group_name_H-M   'P 1'
#
loop_
_entity.id
_entity.type
_entity.pdbx_description
1 polymer ?
#
loop_
_entity_poly.entity_id
_entity_poly.type
_entity_poly.pdbx_seq_one_letter_code
_entity_poly.pdbx_strand_id
1 'polypeptide(L)'
;EIGNDFQTGHGVLVREKTTIGDKVLIGTNSVIEGHCEIGNNISIQSNVYIPQNTIIEDHVFLGPCSCFTNDRYPLRTDYKLEGPIIRKGVSVGANSTFLSGIEVGEGSMVAAGAIVTRDIPPYYLAIGAPAKHKPLPKHFKKLNKI
;
A
#
# COMPACT_ATOMS: atom_id res chain seq x y z
N GLU A 1 13.78 11.10 5.46
CA GLU A 1 13.22 12.45 5.64
C GLU A 1 11.72 12.34 5.93
N ILE A 2 11.18 13.24 6.74
CA ILE A 2 9.75 13.25 7.11
C ILE A 2 9.22 14.67 6.93
N GLY A 3 8.09 14.80 6.25
CA GLY A 3 7.40 16.06 6.01
C GLY A 3 6.61 16.58 7.22
N ASN A 4 5.76 17.58 6.98
CA ASN A 4 4.97 18.23 8.01
C ASN A 4 3.72 17.43 8.38
N ASP A 5 3.15 17.69 9.57
CA ASP A 5 1.93 17.07 10.07
C ASP A 5 1.96 15.53 10.08
N PHE A 6 3.14 14.97 10.33
CA PHE A 6 3.33 13.53 10.49
C PHE A 6 2.81 13.05 11.85
N GLN A 7 2.04 11.97 11.85
CA GLN A 7 1.46 11.38 13.05
C GLN A 7 1.67 9.88 13.09
N THR A 8 1.95 9.32 14.28
CA THR A 8 2.06 7.88 14.48
C THR A 8 1.26 7.39 15.67
N GLY A 9 0.79 6.15 15.58
CA GLY A 9 0.42 5.36 16.74
C GLY A 9 1.65 4.82 17.50
N HIS A 10 1.41 3.99 18.51
CA HIS A 10 2.48 3.37 19.30
C HIS A 10 3.18 2.24 18.53
N GLY A 11 4.46 2.06 18.79
CA GLY A 11 5.22 0.92 18.25
C GLY A 11 5.42 0.93 16.72
N VAL A 12 5.29 2.09 16.08
CA VAL A 12 5.58 2.22 14.65
C VAL A 12 7.09 2.14 14.42
N LEU A 13 7.49 1.32 13.45
CA LEU A 13 8.86 1.22 12.97
C LEU A 13 8.97 1.83 11.58
N VAL A 14 9.83 2.82 11.42
CA VAL A 14 10.24 3.35 10.11
C VAL A 14 11.75 3.19 9.98
N ARG A 15 12.20 2.41 9.02
CA ARG A 15 13.61 2.17 8.80
C ARG A 15 14.24 3.19 7.85
N GLU A 16 15.55 3.06 7.74
CA GLU A 16 16.46 3.95 7.03
C GLU A 16 16.11 4.17 5.55
N LYS A 17 16.55 5.29 5.00
CA LYS A 17 16.38 5.65 3.58
C LYS A 17 14.92 5.67 3.11
N THR A 18 14.00 5.98 4.03
CA THR A 18 12.59 6.20 3.73
C THR A 18 12.33 7.70 3.67
N THR A 19 11.60 8.14 2.64
CA THR A 19 11.05 9.48 2.54
C THR A 19 9.55 9.44 2.78
N ILE A 20 9.04 10.38 3.58
CA ILE A 20 7.62 10.51 3.92
C ILE A 20 7.21 11.97 3.68
N GLY A 21 6.17 12.17 2.92
CA GLY A 21 5.63 13.50 2.62
C GLY A 21 4.84 14.12 3.77
N ASP A 22 4.03 15.11 3.44
CA ASP A 22 3.23 15.86 4.39
C ASP A 22 1.90 15.14 4.72
N LYS A 23 1.38 15.37 5.93
CA LYS A 23 0.07 14.86 6.40
C LYS A 23 -0.08 13.35 6.28
N VAL A 24 0.89 12.63 6.81
CA VAL A 24 0.89 11.17 6.81
C VAL A 24 0.60 10.65 8.21
N LEU A 25 -0.39 9.78 8.32
CA LEU A 25 -0.74 9.04 9.53
C LEU A 25 -0.28 7.58 9.41
N ILE A 26 0.45 7.06 10.39
CA ILE A 26 0.83 5.66 10.49
C ILE A 26 0.28 5.06 11.79
N GLY A 27 -0.60 4.09 11.65
CA GLY A 27 -1.27 3.42 12.76
C GLY A 27 -0.35 2.53 13.58
N THR A 28 -0.80 2.19 14.78
CA THR A 28 -0.08 1.40 15.79
C THR A 28 0.52 0.11 15.23
N ASN A 29 1.75 -0.21 15.62
CA ASN A 29 2.50 -1.41 15.25
C ASN A 29 2.71 -1.63 13.76
N SER A 30 2.57 -0.60 12.93
CA SER A 30 2.91 -0.70 11.52
C SER A 30 4.42 -0.64 11.30
N VAL A 31 4.88 -1.34 10.27
CA VAL A 31 6.30 -1.46 9.94
C VAL A 31 6.55 -0.99 8.51
N ILE A 32 7.53 -0.11 8.35
CA ILE A 32 8.05 0.34 7.05
C ILE A 32 9.53 -0.04 6.99
N GLU A 33 9.87 -1.00 6.13
CA GLU A 33 11.17 -1.69 6.11
C GLU A 33 12.33 -0.93 5.47
N GLY A 34 12.13 0.31 5.10
CA GLY A 34 13.19 1.16 4.55
C GLY A 34 13.25 1.20 3.02
N HIS A 35 14.05 2.13 2.50
CA HIS A 35 14.12 2.39 1.05
C HIS A 35 12.75 2.62 0.40
N CYS A 36 11.80 3.20 1.15
CA CYS A 36 10.44 3.46 0.71
C CYS A 36 10.25 4.94 0.35
N GLU A 37 9.38 5.18 -0.63
CA GLU A 37 8.91 6.52 -0.98
C GLU A 37 7.42 6.61 -0.66
N ILE A 38 7.07 7.49 0.27
CA ILE A 38 5.70 7.69 0.75
C ILE A 38 5.31 9.14 0.49
N GLY A 39 4.29 9.36 -0.32
CA GLY A 39 3.80 10.66 -0.73
C GLY A 39 3.04 11.41 0.37
N ASN A 40 2.12 12.28 -0.04
CA ASN A 40 1.39 13.17 0.83
C ASN A 40 -0.05 12.72 1.09
N ASN A 41 -0.66 13.18 2.20
CA ASN A 41 -2.05 12.90 2.55
C ASN A 41 -2.34 11.38 2.56
N ILE A 42 -1.60 10.63 3.35
CA ILE A 42 -1.68 9.17 3.41
C ILE A 42 -2.17 8.74 4.78
N SER A 43 -3.06 7.77 4.80
CA SER A 43 -3.54 7.13 6.01
C SER A 43 -3.22 5.63 5.99
N ILE A 44 -2.21 5.24 6.74
CA ILE A 44 -1.83 3.85 7.00
C ILE A 44 -2.44 3.45 8.33
N GLN A 45 -3.30 2.45 8.32
CA GLN A 45 -3.95 1.97 9.53
C GLN A 45 -3.03 1.04 10.35
N SER A 46 -3.51 0.53 11.47
CA SER A 46 -2.70 -0.29 12.39
C SER A 46 -2.29 -1.65 11.80
N ASN A 47 -1.13 -2.15 12.23
CA ASN A 47 -0.58 -3.46 11.87
C ASN A 47 -0.36 -3.65 10.34
N VAL A 48 -0.03 -2.61 9.64
CA VAL A 48 0.31 -2.68 8.21
C VAL A 48 1.80 -2.98 8.06
N TYR A 49 2.14 -3.93 7.19
CA TYR A 49 3.52 -4.23 6.84
C TYR A 49 3.85 -3.74 5.43
N ILE A 50 4.87 -2.90 5.33
CA ILE A 50 5.37 -2.30 4.08
C ILE A 50 6.83 -2.71 3.90
N PRO A 51 7.14 -3.56 2.90
CA PRO A 51 8.49 -4.05 2.65
C PRO A 51 9.37 -2.99 1.99
N GLN A 52 10.67 -3.26 1.92
CA GLN A 52 11.64 -2.42 1.22
C GLN A 52 11.27 -2.20 -0.25
N ASN A 53 11.68 -1.05 -0.77
CA ASN A 53 11.49 -0.63 -2.17
C ASN A 53 10.02 -0.42 -2.56
N THR A 54 9.16 -0.12 -1.59
CA THR A 54 7.74 0.22 -1.83
C THR A 54 7.61 1.70 -2.19
N ILE A 55 6.75 1.98 -3.18
CA ILE A 55 6.34 3.34 -3.55
C ILE A 55 4.86 3.49 -3.26
N ILE A 56 4.50 4.52 -2.48
CA ILE A 56 3.11 4.89 -2.19
C ILE A 56 2.93 6.35 -2.60
N GLU A 57 2.11 6.59 -3.61
CA GLU A 57 1.79 7.93 -4.09
C GLU A 57 0.77 8.64 -3.18
N ASP A 58 0.42 9.88 -3.51
CA ASP A 58 -0.45 10.72 -2.70
C ASP A 58 -1.88 10.16 -2.52
N HIS A 59 -2.55 10.58 -1.44
CA HIS A 59 -3.95 10.27 -1.17
C HIS A 59 -4.27 8.77 -1.10
N VAL A 60 -3.40 7.97 -0.50
CA VAL A 60 -3.59 6.52 -0.35
C VAL A 60 -4.10 6.16 1.04
N PHE A 61 -5.09 5.29 1.08
CA PHE A 61 -5.57 4.65 2.31
C PHE A 61 -5.16 3.17 2.33
N LEU A 62 -4.47 2.75 3.39
CA LEU A 62 -4.14 1.35 3.66
C LEU A 62 -4.90 0.85 4.88
N GLY A 63 -5.82 -0.07 4.67
CA GLY A 63 -6.64 -0.67 5.73
C GLY A 63 -5.82 -1.49 6.72
N PRO A 64 -6.32 -1.70 7.96
CA PRO A 64 -5.58 -2.39 9.00
C PRO A 64 -5.22 -3.82 8.61
N CYS A 65 -4.08 -4.27 9.09
CA CYS A 65 -3.55 -5.62 8.83
C CYS A 65 -3.32 -5.94 7.35
N SER A 66 -3.25 -4.95 6.47
CA SER A 66 -2.81 -5.19 5.09
C SER A 66 -1.31 -5.49 5.06
N CYS A 67 -0.93 -6.44 4.20
CA CYS A 67 0.44 -6.94 4.11
C CYS A 67 0.93 -6.88 2.66
N PHE A 68 2.04 -6.19 2.47
CA PHE A 68 2.71 -6.09 1.17
C PHE A 68 3.98 -6.93 1.19
N THR A 69 4.33 -7.56 0.09
CA THR A 69 5.55 -8.38 -0.02
C THR A 69 6.46 -7.90 -1.14
N ASN A 70 7.75 -8.17 -1.04
CA ASN A 70 8.76 -7.82 -2.04
C ASN A 70 9.59 -9.02 -2.51
N ASP A 71 9.31 -10.20 -1.96
CA ASP A 71 9.97 -11.45 -2.31
C ASP A 71 8.97 -12.45 -2.88
N ARG A 72 9.06 -12.71 -4.17
CA ARG A 72 8.12 -13.59 -4.88
C ARG A 72 8.39 -15.08 -4.60
N TYR A 73 9.64 -15.43 -4.37
CA TYR A 73 10.08 -16.81 -4.15
C TYR A 73 11.01 -16.89 -2.94
N PRO A 74 10.49 -16.69 -1.71
CA PRO A 74 11.30 -16.52 -0.52
C PRO A 74 12.41 -17.57 -0.36
N LEU A 75 13.66 -17.11 -0.37
CA LEU A 75 14.87 -17.91 -0.22
C LEU A 75 15.03 -19.07 -1.22
N ARG A 76 14.41 -18.98 -2.40
CA ARG A 76 14.48 -20.02 -3.42
C ARG A 76 15.41 -19.70 -4.59
N THR A 77 15.54 -18.42 -4.94
CA THR A 77 16.38 -17.97 -6.05
C THR A 77 16.97 -16.60 -5.72
N ASP A 78 18.09 -16.28 -6.33
CA ASP A 78 18.67 -14.93 -6.26
C ASP A 78 18.03 -14.03 -7.30
N TYR A 79 17.37 -12.98 -6.88
CA TYR A 79 16.78 -11.94 -7.72
C TYR A 79 16.58 -10.65 -6.94
N LYS A 80 16.34 -9.56 -7.66
CA LYS A 80 16.10 -8.27 -7.05
C LYS A 80 14.73 -8.26 -6.35
N LEU A 81 14.72 -7.89 -5.07
CA LEU A 81 13.48 -7.67 -4.34
C LEU A 81 12.72 -6.46 -4.90
N GLU A 82 11.45 -6.64 -5.23
CA GLU A 82 10.59 -5.61 -5.81
C GLU A 82 9.41 -5.33 -4.89
N GLY A 83 9.41 -4.15 -4.29
CA GLY A 83 8.28 -3.65 -3.53
C GLY A 83 7.09 -3.31 -4.43
N PRO A 84 5.88 -3.24 -3.88
CA PRO A 84 4.71 -2.82 -4.63
C PRO A 84 4.74 -1.32 -4.94
N ILE A 85 3.98 -0.93 -5.98
CA ILE A 85 3.72 0.47 -6.33
C ILE A 85 2.23 0.73 -6.13
N ILE A 86 1.90 1.61 -5.20
CA ILE A 86 0.52 2.00 -4.91
C ILE A 86 0.29 3.41 -5.44
N ARG A 87 -0.47 3.50 -6.51
CA ARG A 87 -0.71 4.78 -7.21
C ARG A 87 -1.67 5.67 -6.45
N LYS A 88 -1.72 6.92 -6.87
CA LYS A 88 -2.52 7.98 -6.27
C LYS A 88 -3.98 7.60 -6.04
N GLY A 89 -4.50 7.94 -4.87
CA GLY A 89 -5.91 7.81 -4.54
C GLY A 89 -6.43 6.38 -4.36
N VAL A 90 -5.53 5.41 -4.24
CA VAL A 90 -5.90 4.01 -3.99
C VAL A 90 -6.44 3.83 -2.57
N SER A 91 -7.47 2.98 -2.44
CA SER A 91 -8.00 2.55 -1.15
C SER A 91 -7.90 1.03 -0.99
N VAL A 92 -7.17 0.60 0.03
CA VAL A 92 -6.93 -0.81 0.34
C VAL A 92 -7.77 -1.22 1.55
N GLY A 93 -8.56 -2.28 1.39
CA GLY A 93 -9.35 -2.87 2.48
C GLY A 93 -8.49 -3.66 3.47
N ALA A 94 -9.04 -3.88 4.67
CA ALA A 94 -8.36 -4.61 5.74
C ALA A 94 -7.97 -6.05 5.36
N ASN A 95 -6.89 -6.56 5.94
CA ASN A 95 -6.40 -7.93 5.72
C ASN A 95 -6.13 -8.31 4.25
N SER A 96 -5.83 -7.34 3.40
CA SER A 96 -5.43 -7.61 2.02
C SER A 96 -3.96 -7.98 1.94
N THR A 97 -3.61 -8.88 1.03
CA THR A 97 -2.22 -9.32 0.81
C THR A 97 -1.81 -9.06 -0.64
N PHE A 98 -0.62 -8.50 -0.83
CA PHE A 98 -0.08 -8.14 -2.14
C PHE A 98 1.20 -8.90 -2.41
N LEU A 99 1.26 -9.58 -3.55
CA LEU A 99 2.49 -10.24 -3.99
C LEU A 99 3.52 -9.21 -4.47
N SER A 100 4.79 -9.64 -4.52
CA SER A 100 5.94 -8.82 -4.92
C SER A 100 5.77 -8.18 -6.29
N GLY A 101 6.20 -6.92 -6.43
CA GLY A 101 6.23 -6.19 -7.70
C GLY A 101 4.86 -5.80 -8.27
N ILE A 102 3.80 -5.88 -7.47
CA ILE A 102 2.45 -5.52 -7.91
C ILE A 102 2.31 -3.99 -8.03
N GLU A 103 1.72 -3.55 -9.13
CA GLU A 103 1.26 -2.17 -9.29
C GLU A 103 -0.26 -2.08 -9.11
N VAL A 104 -0.69 -1.20 -8.22
CA VAL A 104 -2.11 -0.86 -8.01
C VAL A 104 -2.39 0.48 -8.67
N GLY A 105 -3.17 0.47 -9.75
CA GLY A 105 -3.46 1.65 -10.56
C GLY A 105 -4.25 2.74 -9.83
N GLU A 106 -4.10 3.97 -10.31
CA GLU A 106 -4.71 5.17 -9.74
C GLU A 106 -6.21 5.02 -9.46
N GLY A 107 -6.65 5.49 -8.30
CA GLY A 107 -8.05 5.51 -7.90
C GLY A 107 -8.70 4.14 -7.75
N SER A 108 -7.92 3.05 -7.77
CA SER A 108 -8.44 1.69 -7.61
C SER A 108 -8.79 1.38 -6.16
N MET A 109 -9.65 0.41 -5.99
CA MET A 109 -10.05 -0.12 -4.69
C MET A 109 -9.69 -1.60 -4.57
N VAL A 110 -9.23 -2.00 -3.41
CA VAL A 110 -8.97 -3.39 -3.06
C VAL A 110 -9.91 -3.77 -1.91
N ALA A 111 -10.74 -4.78 -2.13
CA ALA A 111 -11.68 -5.25 -1.11
C ALA A 111 -10.93 -5.90 0.07
N ALA A 112 -11.53 -5.82 1.26
CA ALA A 112 -10.97 -6.49 2.43
C ALA A 112 -10.76 -7.99 2.20
N GLY A 113 -9.64 -8.53 2.68
CA GLY A 113 -9.27 -9.93 2.53
C GLY A 113 -8.86 -10.36 1.12
N ALA A 114 -8.68 -9.44 0.19
CA ALA A 114 -8.23 -9.78 -1.16
C ALA A 114 -6.77 -10.22 -1.18
N ILE A 115 -6.45 -11.22 -2.02
CA ILE A 115 -5.07 -11.63 -2.33
C ILE A 115 -4.73 -11.15 -3.73
N VAL A 116 -3.98 -10.07 -3.83
CA VAL A 116 -3.62 -9.43 -5.09
C VAL A 116 -2.39 -10.12 -5.67
N THR A 117 -2.57 -10.82 -6.78
CA THR A 117 -1.54 -11.65 -7.41
C THR A 117 -1.01 -11.07 -8.72
N ARG A 118 -1.59 -9.99 -9.22
CA ARG A 118 -1.22 -9.28 -10.45
C ARG A 118 -1.66 -7.83 -10.39
N ASP A 119 -1.11 -7.00 -11.25
CA ASP A 119 -1.39 -5.58 -11.34
C ASP A 119 -2.89 -5.28 -11.47
N ILE A 120 -3.31 -4.18 -10.85
CA ILE A 120 -4.69 -3.69 -10.90
C ILE A 120 -4.73 -2.46 -11.80
N PRO A 121 -5.53 -2.46 -12.88
CA PRO A 121 -5.68 -1.28 -13.74
C PRO A 121 -6.28 -0.09 -12.97
N PRO A 122 -6.03 1.16 -13.41
CA PRO A 122 -6.63 2.34 -12.79
C PRO A 122 -8.16 2.28 -12.74
N TYR A 123 -8.73 2.72 -11.61
CA TYR A 123 -10.17 2.76 -11.35
C TYR A 123 -10.87 1.39 -11.44
N TYR A 124 -10.18 0.34 -10.99
CA TYR A 124 -10.72 -1.00 -10.86
C TYR A 124 -10.93 -1.38 -9.40
N LEU A 125 -11.85 -2.31 -9.18
CA LEU A 125 -12.01 -3.03 -7.91
C LEU A 125 -11.35 -4.41 -8.04
N ALA A 126 -10.43 -4.72 -7.13
CA ALA A 126 -9.89 -6.05 -6.94
C ALA A 126 -10.58 -6.71 -5.74
N ILE A 127 -11.10 -7.93 -5.91
CA ILE A 127 -11.86 -8.65 -4.89
C ILE A 127 -11.60 -10.16 -4.95
N GLY A 128 -11.48 -10.78 -3.78
CA GLY A 128 -11.37 -12.23 -3.63
C GLY A 128 -9.93 -12.74 -3.49
N ALA A 129 -9.78 -14.05 -3.38
CA ALA A 129 -8.52 -14.78 -3.23
C ALA A 129 -8.49 -16.00 -4.17
N PRO A 130 -7.71 -15.97 -5.28
CA PRO A 130 -6.99 -14.82 -5.81
C PRO A 130 -7.92 -13.71 -6.28
N ALA A 131 -7.46 -12.46 -6.17
CA ALA A 131 -8.28 -11.30 -6.52
C ALA A 131 -8.60 -11.26 -8.02
N LYS A 132 -9.87 -11.00 -8.32
CA LYS A 132 -10.37 -10.72 -9.67
C LYS A 132 -10.66 -9.23 -9.80
N HIS A 133 -10.44 -8.70 -10.98
CA HIS A 133 -10.58 -7.26 -11.26
C HIS A 133 -11.85 -6.98 -12.04
N LYS A 134 -12.56 -5.90 -11.68
CA LYS A 134 -13.66 -5.34 -12.46
C LYS A 134 -13.62 -3.81 -12.41
N PRO A 135 -14.09 -3.11 -13.46
CA PRO A 135 -14.16 -1.66 -13.43
C PRO A 135 -14.99 -1.17 -12.24
N LEU A 136 -14.54 -0.09 -11.59
CA LEU A 136 -15.35 0.58 -10.58
C LEU A 136 -16.62 1.18 -11.19
N PRO A 137 -17.75 1.12 -10.48
CA PRO A 137 -18.92 1.90 -10.83
C PRO A 137 -18.61 3.39 -10.99
N LYS A 138 -19.31 4.11 -11.88
CA LYS A 138 -19.02 5.53 -12.18
C LYS A 138 -18.95 6.42 -10.92
N HIS A 139 -19.83 6.18 -9.94
CA HIS A 139 -19.87 6.97 -8.70
C HIS A 139 -18.70 6.75 -7.75
N PHE A 140 -17.91 5.68 -7.94
CA PHE A 140 -16.66 5.40 -7.22
C PHE A 140 -15.42 5.77 -8.01
N LYS A 141 -15.53 6.18 -9.28
CA LYS A 141 -14.40 6.62 -10.11
C LYS A 141 -13.94 8.02 -9.71
N LYS A 142 -13.46 8.14 -8.49
CA LYS A 142 -12.87 9.37 -7.92
C LYS A 142 -11.81 8.96 -6.91
N LEU A 143 -10.90 9.86 -6.63
CA LEU A 143 -9.93 9.64 -5.55
C LEU A 143 -10.65 9.60 -4.20
N ASN A 144 -10.06 8.93 -3.21
CA ASN A 144 -10.53 8.99 -1.84
C ASN A 144 -10.43 10.43 -1.29
N LYS A 145 -11.00 10.65 -0.11
CA LYS A 145 -11.13 11.99 0.48
C LYS A 145 -10.12 12.26 1.61
N ILE A 146 -8.96 11.61 1.56
CA ILE A 146 -7.90 11.86 2.53
C ILE A 146 -7.22 13.19 2.24
#